data_2964f3c01958d26eb42ccb5f8ac5722f
#
_entry.id   2964f3c01958d26eb42ccb5f8ac5722f
#
_cell.length_a   1.000
_cell.length_b   1.000
_cell.length_c   1.000
_cell.angle_alpha   90.00
_cell.angle_beta   90.00
_cell.angle_gamma   90.00
#
_symmetry.space_group_name_H-M   'P 1'
#
loop_
_entity.id
_entity.type
_entity.pdbx_description
1 polymer ?
#
loop_
_entity_poly.entity_id
_entity_poly.type
_entity_poly.pdbx_seq_one_letter_code
_entity_poly.pdbx_strand_id
1 'polypeptide(L)'
;MTDPRHGTRFGVYLCPPAGDPYYELGSGLLGFDVRAGREVALPDFLRPEWQTEAGPYGLHLTVVEGFYTDPAWWPQIEAEVRACLACLTPGAVLTLTGGRVEAWDDGATWVHRLDASGALLVLHTLLLARLARFVTASPFAGQVAAGKYAEPFQQARLRLLHTPRGLDSWQPHFTLVQPYGGPDPAGLRARLEALTAPHHAQTFRSVALFEKRAGEERWRVRADLPLGTVPPPGRRGTPQTA
;
A
#
# COMPACT_ATOMS: atom_id res chain seq x y z
N MET A 1 2.59 15.31 25.04
CA MET A 1 2.94 14.49 23.85
C MET A 1 1.63 13.99 23.26
N THR A 2 1.28 14.41 22.06
CA THR A 2 0.11 13.89 21.33
C THR A 2 0.36 12.42 21.00
N ASP A 3 -0.65 11.57 21.20
CA ASP A 3 -0.57 10.13 20.86
C ASP A 3 -0.19 10.01 19.37
N PRO A 4 0.93 9.35 19.02
CA PRO A 4 1.38 9.21 17.63
C PRO A 4 0.35 8.51 16.74
N ARG A 5 -0.63 7.80 17.32
CA ARG A 5 -1.72 7.16 16.59
C ARG A 5 -2.73 8.15 15.96
N HIS A 6 -2.65 9.44 16.34
CA HIS A 6 -3.43 10.52 15.73
C HIS A 6 -2.63 11.35 14.72
N GLY A 7 -1.40 10.91 14.39
CA GLY A 7 -0.52 11.60 13.47
C GLY A 7 -0.88 11.37 11.99
N THR A 8 -0.27 12.18 11.13
CA THR A 8 -0.30 11.97 9.68
C THR A 8 0.41 10.66 9.33
N ARG A 9 -0.11 9.94 8.34
CA ARG A 9 0.48 8.70 7.84
C ARG A 9 0.84 8.84 6.37
N PHE A 10 1.90 8.14 5.97
CA PHE A 10 2.28 7.96 4.57
C PHE A 10 2.41 6.48 4.25
N GLY A 11 2.24 6.13 2.97
CA GLY A 11 2.52 4.80 2.46
C GLY A 11 2.85 4.86 0.97
N VAL A 12 3.56 3.86 0.47
CA VAL A 12 3.87 3.73 -0.97
C VAL A 12 3.17 2.50 -1.49
N TYR A 13 2.35 2.69 -2.51
CA TYR A 13 1.47 1.67 -3.01
C TYR A 13 1.52 1.55 -4.53
N LEU A 14 1.19 0.37 -5.05
CA LEU A 14 0.75 0.23 -6.43
C LEU A 14 -0.77 0.42 -6.44
N CYS A 15 -1.23 1.43 -7.16
CA CYS A 15 -2.63 1.75 -7.33
C CYS A 15 -2.90 1.97 -8.82
N PRO A 16 -3.75 1.18 -9.46
CA PRO A 16 -4.04 1.36 -10.87
C PRO A 16 -4.59 2.77 -11.15
N PRO A 17 -4.41 3.34 -12.35
CA PRO A 17 -4.91 4.67 -12.68
C PRO A 17 -6.44 4.70 -12.70
N ALA A 18 -7.03 5.88 -12.54
CA ALA A 18 -8.46 6.09 -12.75
C ALA A 18 -8.85 5.65 -14.19
N GLY A 19 -10.00 4.99 -14.32
CA GLY A 19 -10.47 4.43 -15.59
C GLY A 19 -9.85 3.08 -15.96
N ASP A 20 -8.91 2.56 -15.17
CA ASP A 20 -8.48 1.18 -15.30
C ASP A 20 -9.59 0.22 -14.84
N PRO A 21 -9.97 -0.80 -15.61
CA PRO A 21 -11.05 -1.72 -15.24
C PRO A 21 -10.84 -2.40 -13.88
N TYR A 22 -9.60 -2.71 -13.52
CA TYR A 22 -9.30 -3.30 -12.21
C TYR A 22 -9.44 -2.28 -11.08
N TYR A 23 -9.10 -1.00 -11.35
CA TYR A 23 -9.32 0.08 -10.39
C TYR A 23 -10.80 0.31 -10.11
N GLU A 24 -11.63 0.35 -11.16
CA GLU A 24 -13.07 0.54 -11.04
C GLU A 24 -13.72 -0.65 -10.29
N LEU A 25 -13.33 -1.88 -10.64
CA LEU A 25 -13.76 -3.08 -9.92
C LEU A 25 -13.42 -2.99 -8.42
N GLY A 26 -12.17 -2.71 -8.11
CA GLY A 26 -11.70 -2.68 -6.72
C GLY A 26 -12.31 -1.54 -5.92
N SER A 27 -12.47 -0.35 -6.50
CA SER A 27 -13.16 0.78 -5.88
C SER A 27 -14.62 0.44 -5.57
N GLY A 28 -15.31 -0.27 -6.49
CA GLY A 28 -16.66 -0.77 -6.27
C GLY A 28 -16.72 -1.79 -5.14
N LEU A 29 -15.81 -2.77 -5.10
CA LEU A 29 -15.76 -3.77 -4.03
C LEU A 29 -15.51 -3.15 -2.65
N LEU A 30 -14.65 -2.12 -2.58
CA LEU A 30 -14.26 -1.47 -1.33
C LEU A 30 -15.21 -0.33 -0.91
N GLY A 31 -16.13 0.08 -1.79
CA GLY A 31 -17.05 1.18 -1.52
C GLY A 31 -16.40 2.56 -1.49
N PHE A 32 -15.15 2.69 -1.98
CA PHE A 32 -14.41 3.94 -1.91
C PHE A 32 -13.42 4.11 -3.07
N ASP A 33 -13.54 5.21 -3.80
CA ASP A 33 -12.61 5.69 -4.80
C ASP A 33 -11.57 6.60 -4.14
N VAL A 34 -10.39 6.06 -3.84
CA VAL A 34 -9.33 6.77 -3.13
C VAL A 34 -8.69 7.89 -3.98
N ARG A 35 -8.78 7.82 -5.32
CA ARG A 35 -8.26 8.87 -6.21
C ARG A 35 -9.20 10.07 -6.28
N ALA A 36 -10.51 9.81 -6.36
CA ALA A 36 -11.51 10.87 -6.34
C ALA A 36 -11.90 11.31 -4.92
N GLY A 37 -11.55 10.55 -3.89
CA GLY A 37 -11.91 10.84 -2.51
C GLY A 37 -13.40 10.73 -2.24
N ARG A 38 -14.10 9.84 -2.92
CA ARG A 38 -15.58 9.72 -2.84
C ARG A 38 -16.03 8.29 -2.57
N GLU A 39 -17.21 8.18 -1.99
CA GLU A 39 -17.88 6.89 -1.84
C GLU A 39 -18.35 6.35 -3.19
N VAL A 40 -18.34 5.02 -3.29
CA VAL A 40 -18.86 4.26 -4.42
C VAL A 40 -19.86 3.24 -3.88
N ALA A 41 -20.94 3.00 -4.61
CA ALA A 41 -21.92 2.01 -4.21
C ALA A 41 -21.29 0.61 -4.19
N LEU A 42 -21.51 -0.11 -3.09
CA LEU A 42 -21.14 -1.52 -2.99
C LEU A 42 -22.05 -2.39 -3.86
N PRO A 43 -21.55 -3.48 -4.42
CA PRO A 43 -22.40 -4.48 -5.07
C PRO A 43 -23.30 -5.18 -4.02
N ASP A 44 -24.48 -5.62 -4.45
CA ASP A 44 -25.52 -6.20 -3.58
C ASP A 44 -25.08 -7.40 -2.72
N PHE A 45 -24.01 -8.08 -3.11
CA PHE A 45 -23.47 -9.21 -2.38
C PHE A 45 -22.48 -8.83 -1.28
N LEU A 46 -22.11 -7.56 -1.15
CA LEU A 46 -21.27 -7.02 -0.08
C LEU A 46 -22.06 -6.10 0.84
N ARG A 47 -21.57 -5.96 2.07
CA ARG A 47 -22.14 -5.11 3.09
C ARG A 47 -21.13 -4.09 3.58
N PRO A 48 -21.55 -2.87 3.98
CA PRO A 48 -20.64 -1.83 4.49
C PRO A 48 -19.78 -2.31 5.68
N GLU A 49 -20.36 -3.11 6.58
CA GLU A 49 -19.63 -3.64 7.74
C GLU A 49 -18.49 -4.60 7.37
N TRP A 50 -18.49 -5.14 6.15
CA TRP A 50 -17.41 -5.99 5.64
C TRP A 50 -16.28 -5.22 4.96
N GLN A 51 -16.37 -3.87 4.95
CA GLN A 51 -15.37 -2.98 4.35
C GLN A 51 -14.81 -1.94 5.32
N THR A 52 -15.07 -2.11 6.61
CA THR A 52 -14.68 -1.09 7.61
C THR A 52 -13.17 -0.98 7.80
N GLU A 53 -12.39 -2.02 7.49
CA GLU A 53 -10.93 -2.01 7.58
C GLU A 53 -10.25 -1.70 6.24
N ALA A 54 -10.71 -2.30 5.14
CA ALA A 54 -10.11 -2.12 3.82
C ALA A 54 -10.65 -0.89 3.07
N GLY A 55 -11.94 -0.62 3.18
CA GLY A 55 -12.61 0.48 2.48
C GLY A 55 -11.93 1.84 2.63
N PRO A 56 -11.52 2.26 3.85
CA PRO A 56 -10.86 3.56 4.04
C PRO A 56 -9.57 3.77 3.25
N TYR A 57 -8.93 2.71 2.79
CA TYR A 57 -7.71 2.79 1.97
C TYR A 57 -8.00 2.88 0.47
N GLY A 58 -9.14 2.34 0.00
CA GLY A 58 -9.40 2.12 -1.42
C GLY A 58 -8.48 1.05 -2.04
N LEU A 59 -8.61 0.80 -3.35
CA LEU A 59 -7.83 -0.24 -4.02
C LEU A 59 -6.36 0.11 -4.10
N HIS A 60 -5.54 -0.71 -3.49
CA HIS A 60 -4.08 -0.59 -3.49
C HIS A 60 -3.38 -1.91 -3.20
N LEU A 61 -2.11 -2.01 -3.60
CA LEU A 61 -1.18 -3.04 -3.17
C LEU A 61 -0.04 -2.38 -2.41
N THR A 62 0.21 -2.84 -1.20
CA THR A 62 1.23 -2.26 -0.31
C THR A 62 2.64 -2.56 -0.81
N VAL A 63 3.40 -1.53 -1.15
CA VAL A 63 4.86 -1.61 -1.34
C VAL A 63 5.58 -1.19 -0.06
N VAL A 64 5.11 -0.13 0.60
CA VAL A 64 5.55 0.28 1.95
C VAL A 64 4.32 0.57 2.77
N GLU A 65 4.28 0.01 3.98
CA GLU A 65 3.18 0.14 4.93
C GLU A 65 2.82 1.60 5.22
N GLY A 66 1.58 1.81 5.67
CA GLY A 66 1.11 3.13 6.08
C GLY A 66 1.65 3.54 7.46
N PHE A 67 2.86 4.10 7.50
CA PHE A 67 3.53 4.52 8.73
C PHE A 67 3.11 5.93 9.19
N TYR A 68 3.21 6.19 10.48
CA TYR A 68 3.09 7.54 11.04
C TYR A 68 4.36 8.34 10.75
N THR A 69 4.19 9.65 10.47
CA THR A 69 5.28 10.56 10.13
C THR A 69 4.98 11.99 10.56
N ASP A 70 6.02 12.82 10.62
CA ASP A 70 5.87 14.26 10.71
C ASP A 70 5.55 14.83 9.31
N PRO A 71 4.46 15.60 9.15
CA PRO A 71 4.13 16.24 7.88
C PRO A 71 5.24 17.11 7.28
N ALA A 72 6.14 17.64 8.10
CA ALA A 72 7.28 18.43 7.62
C ALA A 72 8.26 17.62 6.76
N TRP A 73 8.24 16.29 6.85
CA TRP A 73 9.13 15.41 6.07
C TRP A 73 8.60 15.03 4.69
N TRP A 74 7.42 15.50 4.30
CA TRP A 74 6.85 15.15 2.99
C TRP A 74 7.79 15.39 1.80
N PRO A 75 8.49 16.55 1.70
CA PRO A 75 9.42 16.78 0.59
C PRO A 75 10.57 15.76 0.57
N GLN A 76 11.08 15.38 1.73
CA GLN A 76 12.16 14.41 1.88
C GLN A 76 11.68 12.99 1.55
N ILE A 77 10.49 12.60 2.03
CA ILE A 77 9.86 11.31 1.72
C ILE A 77 9.69 11.17 0.19
N GLU A 78 9.12 12.17 -0.45
CA GLU A 78 8.92 12.17 -1.91
C GLU A 78 10.26 12.11 -2.66
N ALA A 79 11.27 12.86 -2.22
CA ALA A 79 12.60 12.84 -2.81
C ALA A 79 13.27 11.46 -2.69
N GLU A 80 13.15 10.79 -1.55
CA GLU A 80 13.68 9.43 -1.36
C GLU A 80 12.96 8.40 -2.22
N VAL A 81 11.61 8.48 -2.32
CA VAL A 81 10.87 7.61 -3.23
C VAL A 81 11.34 7.82 -4.68
N ARG A 82 11.45 9.06 -5.14
CA ARG A 82 11.95 9.37 -6.50
C ARG A 82 13.38 8.86 -6.70
N ALA A 83 14.25 8.97 -5.70
CA ALA A 83 15.62 8.45 -5.78
C ALA A 83 15.65 6.91 -5.93
N CYS A 84 14.78 6.20 -5.22
CA CYS A 84 14.63 4.74 -5.39
C CYS A 84 14.10 4.39 -6.79
N LEU A 85 13.10 5.13 -7.30
CA LEU A 85 12.53 4.90 -8.63
C LEU A 85 13.54 5.18 -9.75
N ALA A 86 14.43 6.15 -9.57
CA ALA A 86 15.49 6.47 -10.51
C ALA A 86 16.55 5.36 -10.66
N CYS A 87 16.61 4.40 -9.74
CA CYS A 87 17.46 3.21 -9.88
C CYS A 87 16.91 2.22 -10.93
N LEU A 88 15.65 2.38 -11.34
CA LEU A 88 15.05 1.57 -12.40
C LEU A 88 15.40 2.14 -13.78
N THR A 89 15.54 1.27 -14.76
CA THR A 89 15.79 1.67 -16.14
C THR A 89 14.67 2.58 -16.66
N PRO A 90 14.97 3.63 -17.46
CA PRO A 90 13.95 4.44 -18.10
C PRO A 90 12.96 3.57 -18.89
N GLY A 91 11.66 3.82 -18.70
CA GLY A 91 10.59 3.04 -19.30
C GLY A 91 10.32 1.69 -18.61
N ALA A 92 10.97 1.41 -17.47
CA ALA A 92 10.68 0.21 -16.67
C ALA A 92 9.20 0.11 -16.31
N VAL A 93 8.75 -1.12 -16.18
CA VAL A 93 7.41 -1.46 -15.70
C VAL A 93 7.52 -2.48 -14.57
N LEU A 94 6.64 -2.37 -13.60
CA LEU A 94 6.50 -3.37 -12.53
C LEU A 94 5.37 -4.30 -12.92
N THR A 95 5.70 -5.57 -13.12
CA THR A 95 4.73 -6.59 -13.49
C THR A 95 4.47 -7.52 -12.32
N LEU A 96 3.20 -7.81 -12.08
CA LEU A 96 2.72 -8.83 -11.17
C LEU A 96 1.93 -9.85 -11.99
N THR A 97 2.05 -11.12 -11.64
CA THR A 97 1.41 -12.24 -12.34
C THR A 97 0.82 -13.24 -11.35
N GLY A 98 0.19 -14.29 -11.84
CA GLY A 98 -0.28 -15.38 -10.99
C GLY A 98 -1.42 -14.99 -10.05
N GLY A 99 -2.27 -14.04 -10.46
CA GLY A 99 -3.38 -13.54 -9.67
C GLY A 99 -4.32 -14.65 -9.23
N ARG A 100 -4.60 -14.70 -7.91
CA ARG A 100 -5.49 -15.68 -7.27
C ARG A 100 -6.16 -15.10 -6.05
N VAL A 101 -7.37 -15.55 -5.75
CA VAL A 101 -8.10 -15.14 -4.54
C VAL A 101 -7.70 -16.05 -3.38
N GLU A 102 -7.28 -15.44 -2.28
CA GLU A 102 -6.92 -16.12 -1.04
C GLU A 102 -7.75 -15.57 0.13
N ALA A 103 -8.05 -16.44 1.08
CA ALA A 103 -8.64 -16.06 2.38
C ALA A 103 -7.55 -16.10 3.45
N TRP A 104 -7.40 -15.03 4.20
CA TRP A 104 -6.45 -14.88 5.30
C TRP A 104 -7.18 -14.60 6.61
N ASP A 105 -6.45 -14.67 7.73
CA ASP A 105 -6.99 -14.37 9.07
C ASP A 105 -8.28 -15.19 9.34
N ASP A 106 -8.22 -16.51 9.14
CA ASP A 106 -9.35 -17.44 9.31
C ASP A 106 -10.59 -17.08 8.47
N GLY A 107 -10.37 -16.46 7.30
CA GLY A 107 -11.44 -16.09 6.37
C GLY A 107 -11.99 -14.68 6.59
N ALA A 108 -11.46 -13.92 7.55
CA ALA A 108 -11.87 -12.53 7.79
C ALA A 108 -11.33 -11.56 6.71
N THR A 109 -10.24 -11.90 6.02
CA THR A 109 -9.63 -11.05 4.99
C THR A 109 -9.59 -11.79 3.66
N TRP A 110 -10.15 -11.18 2.62
CA TRP A 110 -10.11 -11.70 1.26
C TRP A 110 -9.23 -10.82 0.38
N VAL A 111 -8.26 -11.45 -0.26
CA VAL A 111 -7.25 -10.74 -1.06
C VAL A 111 -7.14 -11.31 -2.47
N HIS A 112 -6.78 -10.45 -3.41
CA HIS A 112 -6.25 -10.85 -4.70
C HIS A 112 -4.72 -10.85 -4.60
N ARG A 113 -4.15 -12.03 -4.40
CA ARG A 113 -2.72 -12.27 -4.26
C ARG A 113 -2.08 -12.34 -5.64
N LEU A 114 -0.91 -11.71 -5.81
CA LEU A 114 -0.11 -11.78 -7.03
C LEU A 114 1.35 -12.09 -6.69
N ASP A 115 2.08 -12.56 -7.68
CA ASP A 115 3.52 -12.81 -7.57
C ASP A 115 4.28 -11.61 -8.13
N ALA A 116 5.22 -11.09 -7.33
CA ALA A 116 6.02 -9.93 -7.69
C ALA A 116 7.17 -10.28 -8.63
N SER A 117 7.47 -9.39 -9.58
CA SER A 117 8.74 -9.45 -10.30
C SER A 117 9.92 -9.16 -9.38
N GLY A 118 11.12 -9.63 -9.74
CA GLY A 118 12.35 -9.33 -9.00
C GLY A 118 12.61 -7.83 -8.85
N ALA A 119 12.28 -7.03 -9.87
CA ALA A 119 12.39 -5.57 -9.82
C ALA A 119 11.50 -4.95 -8.74
N LEU A 120 10.28 -5.45 -8.58
CA LEU A 120 9.35 -4.97 -7.55
C LEU A 120 9.83 -5.37 -6.14
N LEU A 121 10.38 -6.58 -5.97
CA LEU A 121 10.95 -7.01 -4.69
C LEU A 121 12.16 -6.14 -4.30
N VAL A 122 13.04 -5.82 -5.24
CA VAL A 122 14.17 -4.89 -5.01
C VAL A 122 13.66 -3.51 -4.63
N LEU A 123 12.67 -2.98 -5.35
CA LEU A 123 12.08 -1.69 -5.05
C LEU A 123 11.44 -1.66 -3.66
N HIS A 124 10.67 -2.68 -3.29
CA HIS A 124 10.11 -2.84 -1.95
C HIS A 124 11.20 -2.76 -0.87
N THR A 125 12.29 -3.52 -1.05
CA THR A 125 13.42 -3.57 -0.10
C THR A 125 14.08 -2.21 0.05
N LEU A 126 14.38 -1.54 -1.07
CA LEU A 126 15.02 -0.22 -1.08
C LEU A 126 14.13 0.83 -0.40
N LEU A 127 12.85 0.85 -0.74
CA LEU A 127 11.89 1.81 -0.17
C LEU A 127 11.73 1.60 1.33
N LEU A 128 11.58 0.36 1.81
CA LEU A 128 11.49 0.08 3.24
C LEU A 128 12.73 0.59 3.98
N ALA A 129 13.92 0.29 3.48
CA ALA A 129 15.17 0.69 4.13
C ALA A 129 15.36 2.22 4.14
N ARG A 130 15.04 2.89 3.03
CA ARG A 130 15.24 4.34 2.88
C ARG A 130 14.20 5.16 3.64
N LEU A 131 12.97 4.68 3.73
CA LEU A 131 11.87 5.40 4.36
C LEU A 131 11.76 5.15 5.87
N ALA A 132 12.41 4.12 6.42
CA ALA A 132 12.38 3.79 7.84
C ALA A 132 12.72 4.98 8.74
N ARG A 133 13.65 5.85 8.34
CA ARG A 133 14.06 7.05 9.10
C ARG A 133 12.99 8.12 9.25
N PHE A 134 11.93 8.09 8.46
CA PHE A 134 10.81 9.04 8.52
C PHE A 134 9.63 8.52 9.34
N VAL A 135 9.77 7.33 9.91
CA VAL A 135 8.72 6.71 10.73
C VAL A 135 8.81 7.20 12.15
N THR A 136 7.77 7.88 12.62
CA THR A 136 7.65 8.32 14.02
C THR A 136 6.99 7.25 14.90
N ALA A 137 6.12 6.43 14.31
CA ALA A 137 5.51 5.28 14.98
C ALA A 137 5.08 4.21 13.97
N SER A 138 5.13 2.96 14.42
CA SER A 138 4.64 1.81 13.64
C SER A 138 3.14 1.62 13.84
N PRO A 139 2.37 1.33 12.77
CA PRO A 139 0.95 0.95 12.90
C PRO A 139 0.77 -0.38 13.64
N PHE A 140 1.83 -1.17 13.77
CA PHE A 140 1.82 -2.47 14.44
C PHE A 140 2.03 -2.40 15.96
N ALA A 141 2.27 -1.22 16.54
CA ALA A 141 2.62 -1.06 17.95
C ALA A 141 1.59 -1.71 18.89
N GLY A 142 0.29 -1.57 18.62
CA GLY A 142 -0.77 -2.19 19.42
C GLY A 142 -0.77 -3.72 19.32
N GLN A 143 -0.53 -4.27 18.13
CA GLN A 143 -0.47 -5.72 17.92
C GLN A 143 0.78 -6.33 18.58
N VAL A 144 1.91 -5.62 18.55
CA VAL A 144 3.14 -6.02 19.24
C VAL A 144 2.92 -6.03 20.76
N ALA A 145 2.27 -5.00 21.30
CA ALA A 145 1.92 -4.94 22.72
C ALA A 145 0.97 -6.08 23.16
N ALA A 146 0.14 -6.56 22.24
CA ALA A 146 -0.73 -7.72 22.45
C ALA A 146 -0.01 -9.07 22.23
N GLY A 147 1.33 -9.09 22.07
CA GLY A 147 2.13 -10.31 21.91
C GLY A 147 2.17 -10.88 20.49
N LYS A 148 1.61 -10.19 19.48
CA LYS A 148 1.73 -10.59 18.08
C LYS A 148 3.14 -10.30 17.57
N TYR A 149 3.61 -11.06 16.58
CA TYR A 149 4.94 -10.90 15.98
C TYR A 149 6.12 -11.15 16.94
N ALA A 150 6.02 -12.22 17.73
CA ALA A 150 7.02 -12.57 18.76
C ALA A 150 8.31 -13.20 18.21
N GLU A 151 8.28 -13.69 16.96
CA GLU A 151 9.45 -14.33 16.34
C GLU A 151 10.66 -13.40 16.25
N PRO A 152 11.90 -13.89 16.48
CA PRO A 152 13.09 -13.05 16.54
C PRO A 152 13.31 -12.16 15.32
N PHE A 153 13.06 -12.67 14.10
CA PHE A 153 13.22 -11.85 12.90
C PHE A 153 12.06 -10.88 12.66
N GLN A 154 10.86 -11.17 13.12
CA GLN A 154 9.77 -10.18 13.11
C GLN A 154 10.10 -9.01 14.03
N GLN A 155 10.66 -9.30 15.21
CA GLN A 155 11.14 -8.28 16.14
C GLN A 155 12.30 -7.47 15.57
N ALA A 156 13.25 -8.12 14.87
CA ALA A 156 14.34 -7.40 14.20
C ALA A 156 13.81 -6.47 13.10
N ARG A 157 12.88 -6.91 12.26
CA ARG A 157 12.23 -6.08 11.24
C ARG A 157 11.46 -4.90 11.85
N LEU A 158 10.71 -5.14 12.92
CA LEU A 158 10.00 -4.07 13.64
C LEU A 158 10.95 -2.99 14.15
N ARG A 159 12.12 -3.38 14.72
CA ARG A 159 13.11 -2.41 15.20
C ARG A 159 13.79 -1.62 14.08
N LEU A 160 14.06 -2.26 12.94
CA LEU A 160 14.83 -1.67 11.85
C LEU A 160 13.97 -1.02 10.76
N LEU A 161 12.81 -1.62 10.47
CA LEU A 161 11.96 -1.27 9.34
C LEU A 161 10.55 -0.87 9.76
N HIS A 162 10.24 -0.89 11.06
CA HIS A 162 8.94 -0.56 11.65
C HIS A 162 7.77 -1.44 11.18
N THR A 163 8.05 -2.55 10.46
CA THR A 163 7.07 -3.54 10.03
C THR A 163 7.53 -4.96 10.36
N PRO A 164 6.65 -5.86 10.81
CA PRO A 164 6.98 -7.28 10.98
C PRO A 164 6.99 -8.03 9.66
N ARG A 165 6.35 -7.45 8.63
CA ARG A 165 6.20 -7.99 7.28
C ARG A 165 7.13 -7.23 6.35
N GLY A 166 7.76 -7.91 5.42
CA GLY A 166 8.65 -7.27 4.46
C GLY A 166 9.77 -8.21 4.02
N LEU A 167 10.56 -7.78 3.05
CA LEU A 167 11.63 -8.54 2.45
C LEU A 167 11.10 -9.90 1.93
N ASP A 168 11.64 -11.01 2.43
CA ASP A 168 11.26 -12.38 2.09
C ASP A 168 9.86 -12.79 2.55
N SER A 169 9.28 -12.11 3.56
CA SER A 169 7.93 -12.37 4.03
C SER A 169 6.87 -11.44 3.41
N TRP A 170 7.29 -10.54 2.53
CA TRP A 170 6.36 -9.65 1.85
C TRP A 170 5.49 -10.43 0.85
N GLN A 171 4.19 -10.19 0.94
CA GLN A 171 3.19 -10.87 0.14
C GLN A 171 2.35 -9.84 -0.62
N PRO A 172 2.68 -9.56 -1.91
CA PRO A 172 1.95 -8.56 -2.68
C PRO A 172 0.50 -9.00 -2.92
N HIS A 173 -0.44 -8.14 -2.54
CA HIS A 173 -1.86 -8.39 -2.67
C HIS A 173 -2.66 -7.10 -2.71
N PHE A 174 -3.83 -7.17 -3.32
CA PHE A 174 -4.90 -6.19 -3.15
C PHE A 174 -5.93 -6.76 -2.19
N THR A 175 -6.28 -6.03 -1.14
CA THR A 175 -7.38 -6.43 -0.26
C THR A 175 -8.71 -6.13 -0.96
N LEU A 176 -9.60 -7.11 -1.00
CA LEU A 176 -10.91 -7.00 -1.66
C LEU A 176 -12.05 -6.88 -0.65
N VAL A 177 -11.95 -7.59 0.49
CA VAL A 177 -12.95 -7.56 1.57
C VAL A 177 -12.25 -7.71 2.92
N GLN A 178 -12.54 -6.79 3.87
CA GLN A 178 -12.05 -6.85 5.25
C GLN A 178 -12.80 -5.87 6.16
N PRO A 179 -13.34 -6.36 7.34
CA PRO A 179 -13.41 -7.77 7.75
C PRO A 179 -14.62 -8.47 7.10
N TYR A 180 -14.47 -9.71 6.69
CA TYR A 180 -15.62 -10.50 6.26
C TYR A 180 -16.25 -11.25 7.45
N GLY A 181 -17.56 -11.11 7.61
CA GLY A 181 -18.34 -11.78 8.64
C GLY A 181 -19.60 -12.47 8.08
N GLY A 182 -19.62 -12.72 6.77
CA GLY A 182 -20.79 -13.32 6.13
C GLY A 182 -20.87 -14.84 6.30
N PRO A 183 -22.07 -15.42 6.09
CA PRO A 183 -22.33 -16.85 6.29
C PRO A 183 -21.88 -17.74 5.12
N ASP A 184 -21.53 -17.16 3.96
CA ASP A 184 -21.20 -17.90 2.74
C ASP A 184 -19.83 -17.56 2.19
N PRO A 185 -18.74 -18.03 2.82
CA PRO A 185 -17.38 -17.77 2.32
C PRO A 185 -17.09 -18.44 0.99
N ALA A 186 -17.75 -19.58 0.68
CA ALA A 186 -17.55 -20.28 -0.59
C ALA A 186 -18.16 -19.50 -1.76
N GLY A 187 -19.38 -19.00 -1.60
CA GLY A 187 -20.02 -18.13 -2.59
C GLY A 187 -19.29 -16.82 -2.77
N LEU A 188 -18.77 -16.20 -1.71
CA LEU A 188 -17.92 -15.03 -1.83
C LEU A 188 -16.66 -15.32 -2.64
N ARG A 189 -15.94 -16.42 -2.32
CA ARG A 189 -14.75 -16.85 -3.07
C ARG A 189 -15.05 -16.95 -4.57
N ALA A 190 -16.07 -17.71 -4.93
CA ALA A 190 -16.44 -17.94 -6.33
C ALA A 190 -16.73 -16.62 -7.08
N ARG A 191 -17.40 -15.67 -6.41
CA ARG A 191 -17.68 -14.34 -7.00
C ARG A 191 -16.40 -13.51 -7.17
N LEU A 192 -15.53 -13.48 -6.17
CA LEU A 192 -14.27 -12.74 -6.24
C LEU A 192 -13.34 -13.34 -7.30
N GLU A 193 -13.25 -14.67 -7.40
CA GLU A 193 -12.49 -15.36 -8.46
C GLU A 193 -13.01 -15.01 -9.85
N ALA A 194 -14.32 -15.04 -10.08
CA ALA A 194 -14.92 -14.67 -11.35
C ALA A 194 -14.63 -13.20 -11.74
N LEU A 195 -14.72 -12.28 -10.76
CA LEU A 195 -14.49 -10.86 -10.98
C LEU A 195 -13.00 -10.54 -11.22
N THR A 196 -12.08 -11.24 -10.55
CA THR A 196 -10.63 -10.99 -10.69
C THR A 196 -9.97 -11.81 -11.79
N ALA A 197 -10.62 -12.81 -12.38
CA ALA A 197 -10.06 -13.64 -13.45
C ALA A 197 -9.47 -12.85 -14.62
N PRO A 198 -10.08 -11.76 -15.13
CA PRO A 198 -9.48 -10.94 -16.18
C PRO A 198 -8.21 -10.18 -15.74
N HIS A 199 -7.95 -10.12 -14.44
CA HIS A 199 -6.91 -9.30 -13.80
C HIS A 199 -5.77 -10.13 -13.20
N HIS A 200 -5.57 -11.37 -13.68
CA HIS A 200 -4.52 -12.28 -13.19
C HIS A 200 -3.08 -11.77 -13.39
N ALA A 201 -2.90 -10.74 -14.17
CA ALA A 201 -1.64 -10.00 -14.33
C ALA A 201 -1.91 -8.50 -14.29
N GLN A 202 -0.99 -7.76 -13.65
CA GLN A 202 -1.06 -6.32 -13.51
C GLN A 202 0.27 -5.68 -13.89
N THR A 203 0.24 -4.51 -14.50
CA THR A 203 1.44 -3.78 -14.91
C THR A 203 1.32 -2.33 -14.46
N PHE A 204 2.38 -1.83 -13.78
CA PHE A 204 2.42 -0.47 -13.27
C PHE A 204 3.60 0.30 -13.86
N ARG A 205 3.36 1.58 -14.18
CA ARG A 205 4.36 2.54 -14.65
C ARG A 205 4.66 3.64 -13.63
N SER A 206 4.02 3.57 -12.49
CA SER A 206 4.19 4.51 -11.36
C SER A 206 3.95 3.79 -10.05
N VAL A 207 4.47 4.36 -8.98
CA VAL A 207 3.98 4.10 -7.62
C VAL A 207 3.14 5.28 -7.16
N ALA A 208 2.17 5.01 -6.30
CA ALA A 208 1.33 6.04 -5.71
C ALA A 208 1.78 6.31 -4.27
N LEU A 209 2.02 7.57 -3.97
CA LEU A 209 2.27 8.03 -2.61
C LEU A 209 0.94 8.40 -1.98
N PHE A 210 0.58 7.68 -0.92
CA PHE A 210 -0.69 7.90 -0.21
C PHE A 210 -0.43 8.68 1.08
N GLU A 211 -1.42 9.47 1.45
CA GLU A 211 -1.47 10.23 2.68
C GLU A 211 -2.78 9.94 3.43
N LYS A 212 -2.66 9.82 4.75
CA LYS A 212 -3.80 9.95 5.65
C LYS A 212 -3.47 11.01 6.68
N ARG A 213 -4.19 12.13 6.66
CA ARG A 213 -3.95 13.24 7.57
C ARG A 213 -4.42 12.91 8.99
N ALA A 214 -3.84 13.58 9.95
CA ALA A 214 -4.28 13.51 11.34
C ALA A 214 -5.77 13.87 11.44
N GLY A 215 -6.55 13.02 12.12
CA GLY A 215 -7.99 13.20 12.29
C GLY A 215 -8.86 12.75 11.09
N GLU A 216 -8.28 12.44 9.94
CA GLU A 216 -9.01 11.84 8.83
C GLU A 216 -9.12 10.33 9.00
N GLU A 217 -10.25 9.75 8.60
CA GLU A 217 -10.45 8.30 8.61
C GLU A 217 -9.95 7.65 7.32
N ARG A 218 -9.99 8.38 6.20
CA ARG A 218 -9.73 7.88 4.86
C ARG A 218 -8.37 8.31 4.32
N TRP A 219 -7.80 7.44 3.51
CA TRP A 219 -6.60 7.72 2.75
C TRP A 219 -6.93 8.48 1.47
N ARG A 220 -5.91 9.09 0.89
CA ARG A 220 -5.98 9.72 -0.44
C ARG A 220 -4.66 9.53 -1.17
N VAL A 221 -4.73 9.53 -2.48
CA VAL A 221 -3.55 9.61 -3.33
C VAL A 221 -3.01 11.04 -3.26
N ARG A 222 -1.77 11.18 -2.78
CA ARG A 222 -1.07 12.47 -2.75
C ARG A 222 -0.38 12.76 -4.07
N ALA A 223 0.30 11.74 -4.65
CA ALA A 223 1.01 11.86 -5.92
C ALA A 223 1.20 10.48 -6.56
N ASP A 224 1.17 10.45 -7.90
CA ASP A 224 1.70 9.34 -8.69
C ASP A 224 3.13 9.69 -9.11
N LEU A 225 4.06 8.79 -8.82
CA LEU A 225 5.48 8.96 -9.10
C LEU A 225 5.89 7.97 -10.20
N PRO A 226 6.18 8.44 -11.42
CA PRO A 226 6.50 7.56 -12.54
C PRO A 226 7.84 6.84 -12.34
N LEU A 227 7.93 5.61 -12.85
CA LEU A 227 9.13 4.77 -12.79
C LEU A 227 10.19 5.27 -13.77
N GLY A 228 11.46 5.15 -13.41
CA GLY A 228 12.58 5.40 -14.32
C GLY A 228 12.72 6.84 -14.81
N THR A 229 12.13 7.80 -14.11
CA THR A 229 12.36 9.22 -14.40
C THR A 229 13.60 9.70 -13.67
N VAL A 230 14.57 10.24 -14.43
CA VAL A 230 15.72 10.93 -13.84
C VAL A 230 15.21 12.20 -13.14
N PRO A 231 15.51 12.41 -11.84
CA PRO A 231 15.19 13.68 -11.21
C PRO A 231 15.83 14.81 -11.99
N PRO A 232 15.17 15.97 -12.15
CA PRO A 232 15.83 17.14 -12.75
C PRO A 232 17.12 17.40 -11.95
N PRO A 233 18.22 17.76 -12.63
CA PRO A 233 19.49 18.03 -11.97
C PRO A 233 19.24 19.10 -10.89
N GLY A 234 19.47 18.71 -9.63
CA GLY A 234 19.35 19.62 -8.51
C GLY A 234 20.16 20.87 -8.82
N ARG A 235 19.58 22.07 -8.68
CA ARG A 235 20.34 23.32 -8.72
C ARG A 235 21.45 23.18 -7.69
N ARG A 236 22.67 22.94 -8.17
CA ARG A 236 23.86 23.01 -7.31
C ARG A 236 23.84 24.41 -6.72
N GLY A 237 23.66 24.48 -5.41
CA GLY A 237 23.82 25.74 -4.71
C GLY A 237 25.18 26.31 -5.11
N THR A 238 25.20 27.51 -5.65
CA THR A 238 26.44 28.27 -5.90
C THR A 238 27.17 28.34 -4.56
N PRO A 239 28.48 27.95 -4.49
CA PRO A 239 29.24 28.18 -3.26
C PRO A 239 29.18 29.65 -2.96
N GLN A 240 28.64 30.03 -1.82
CA GLN A 240 28.88 31.39 -1.27
C GLN A 240 30.38 31.47 -0.98
N THR A 241 31.08 32.19 -1.84
CA THR A 241 32.44 32.64 -1.55
C THR A 241 32.36 33.63 -0.39
N ALA A 242 33.00 33.25 0.72
CA ALA A 242 33.29 34.12 1.85
C ALA A 242 34.33 35.16 1.47
#